data_d867ef55d1365ec40fe09242a2271d0d
#
_entry.id   d867ef55d1365ec40fe09242a2271d0d
#
_cell.length_a   1.000
_cell.length_b   1.000
_cell.length_c   1.000
_cell.angle_alpha   90.00
_cell.angle_beta   90.00
_cell.angle_gamma   90.00
#
_symmetry.space_group_name_H-M   'P 1'
#
loop_
_entity.id
_entity.type
_entity.pdbx_description
1 polymer ?
#
loop_
_entity_poly.entity_id
_entity_poly.type
_entity_poly.pdbx_seq_one_letter_code
_entity_poly.pdbx_strand_id
1 'polypeptide(L)'
;MIINIFILIFVCLFKNNNNLLLEYKRSFYKEENETFYFTEYFNNYIGTKLCFGSNNQCLILNFELNSFPTWIITYKSKSHNKNQTLYDQFSSESFYLKDSSTHVYVHSKFHWTYFCYDKLSFQNYNIDDYFFLGVEIFYDLPVNSGIIGLDCQNRKKSYIPELNFIGQLKRNKITNNYSFSFIYKKFDDHKREEGNFLIGELPNKYLWNLNSKTLVYKNIMKIEDELKWGFEVDKIYVGNYKIENISKVGFSIEHGVIIGSYEYKEYIIKTFFNALFENKTCYSERFEDLFQGFVCDNNLNIDSFENLIFKIGMKEFVFTKDDLFIKNDKNKTLFLVTFPSKDWYFTNIDWTFGVPFFKKYIVVFDMDKKSIGYYIDKKESNYELYINYLNIRNICIILSILIIFLFVFLLFYSKKKKPNKINNYSQIQGT
;
A
#
# COMPACT_ATOMS: atom_id res chain seq x y z
N MET A 1 -33.31 29.88 -8.26
CA MET A 1 -32.32 29.69 -7.21
C MET A 1 -32.33 28.26 -6.63
N ILE A 2 -33.47 27.73 -6.18
CA ILE A 2 -33.63 26.37 -5.64
C ILE A 2 -33.17 25.28 -6.64
N ILE A 3 -33.56 25.39 -7.92
CA ILE A 3 -33.19 24.43 -8.97
C ILE A 3 -31.67 24.38 -9.18
N ASN A 4 -30.99 25.52 -9.15
CA ASN A 4 -29.52 25.57 -9.29
C ASN A 4 -28.81 24.97 -8.08
N ILE A 5 -29.36 25.08 -6.87
CA ILE A 5 -28.81 24.43 -5.66
C ILE A 5 -29.01 22.93 -5.77
N PHE A 6 -30.15 22.43 -6.25
CA PHE A 6 -30.41 21.02 -6.48
C PHE A 6 -29.48 20.42 -7.54
N ILE A 7 -29.24 21.14 -8.64
CA ILE A 7 -28.29 20.71 -9.67
C ILE A 7 -26.86 20.68 -9.09
N LEU A 8 -26.49 21.67 -8.29
CA LEU A 8 -25.15 21.71 -7.65
C LEU A 8 -24.97 20.57 -6.64
N ILE A 9 -26.00 20.29 -5.80
CA ILE A 9 -26.01 19.16 -4.88
C ILE A 9 -25.98 17.84 -5.65
N PHE A 10 -26.76 17.72 -6.73
CA PHE A 10 -26.80 16.54 -7.59
C PHE A 10 -25.45 16.32 -8.30
N VAL A 11 -24.82 17.37 -8.82
CA VAL A 11 -23.49 17.31 -9.43
C VAL A 11 -22.42 17.00 -8.38
N CYS A 12 -22.54 17.49 -7.14
CA CYS A 12 -21.61 17.14 -6.05
C CYS A 12 -21.80 15.69 -5.57
N LEU A 13 -23.05 15.18 -5.56
CA LEU A 13 -23.36 13.81 -5.14
C LEU A 13 -23.03 12.78 -6.23
N PHE A 14 -23.11 13.17 -7.51
CA PHE A 14 -22.85 12.32 -8.68
C PHE A 14 -21.58 12.68 -9.42
N LYS A 15 -20.77 13.62 -8.92
CA LYS A 15 -19.38 13.64 -9.32
C LYS A 15 -18.82 12.28 -8.88
N ASN A 16 -18.86 11.33 -9.80
CA ASN A 16 -18.21 10.04 -9.65
C ASN A 16 -16.76 10.36 -9.32
N ASN A 17 -16.49 10.49 -8.03
CA ASN A 17 -15.13 10.34 -7.52
C ASN A 17 -14.86 8.86 -7.73
N ASN A 18 -14.45 8.51 -8.94
CA ASN A 18 -13.89 7.22 -9.28
C ASN A 18 -12.54 7.11 -8.57
N ASN A 19 -12.62 7.19 -7.24
CA ASN A 19 -11.47 7.07 -6.39
C ASN A 19 -11.06 5.61 -6.43
N LEU A 20 -9.95 5.33 -7.05
CA LEU A 20 -9.39 4.00 -7.11
C LEU A 20 -8.68 3.70 -5.80
N LEU A 21 -9.41 3.13 -4.86
CA LEU A 21 -8.99 2.84 -3.51
C LEU A 21 -9.16 1.34 -3.27
N LEU A 22 -8.08 0.57 -3.36
CA LEU A 22 -8.09 -0.85 -3.08
C LEU A 22 -7.80 -1.10 -1.60
N GLU A 23 -8.67 -1.83 -0.92
CA GLU A 23 -8.36 -2.32 0.42
C GLU A 23 -7.28 -3.41 0.36
N TYR A 24 -6.35 -3.37 1.29
CA TYR A 24 -5.35 -4.42 1.46
C TYR A 24 -5.35 -4.95 2.89
N LYS A 25 -4.90 -6.20 3.01
CA LYS A 25 -4.69 -6.87 4.30
C LYS A 25 -3.39 -7.62 4.26
N ARG A 26 -2.76 -7.76 5.43
CA ARG A 26 -1.62 -8.65 5.59
C ARG A 26 -2.10 -10.10 5.61
N SER A 27 -1.43 -10.94 4.83
CA SER A 27 -1.55 -12.38 4.90
C SER A 27 -0.46 -12.93 5.82
N PHE A 28 -0.85 -13.64 6.86
CA PHE A 28 0.10 -14.35 7.71
C PHE A 28 0.37 -15.72 7.10
N TYR A 29 1.62 -15.95 6.77
CA TYR A 29 2.10 -17.27 6.44
C TYR A 29 2.75 -17.86 7.69
N LYS A 30 2.21 -18.96 8.20
CA LYS A 30 2.77 -19.68 9.33
C LYS A 30 3.35 -21.00 8.80
N GLU A 31 4.64 -21.06 8.67
CA GLU A 31 5.31 -22.37 8.52
C GLU A 31 5.23 -23.11 9.85
N GLU A 32 4.76 -24.36 9.84
CA GLU A 32 4.59 -25.16 11.06
C GLU A 32 5.91 -25.43 11.81
N ASN A 33 7.05 -25.21 11.16
CA ASN A 33 8.40 -25.47 11.68
C ASN A 33 9.29 -24.22 11.82
N GLU A 34 8.74 -22.99 11.72
CA GLU A 34 9.58 -21.80 11.87
C GLU A 34 10.11 -21.63 13.29
N THR A 35 11.41 -21.81 13.41
CA THR A 35 12.18 -21.55 14.66
C THR A 35 12.55 -20.09 14.82
N PHE A 36 12.52 -19.31 13.74
CA PHE A 36 13.01 -17.93 13.72
C PHE A 36 11.88 -16.92 14.01
N TYR A 37 12.17 -15.99 14.93
CA TYR A 37 11.20 -14.95 15.31
C TYR A 37 11.04 -13.88 14.23
N PHE A 38 12.11 -13.60 13.47
CA PHE A 38 12.12 -12.54 12.48
C PHE A 38 11.42 -12.90 11.17
N THR A 39 11.39 -14.16 10.76
CA THR A 39 10.81 -14.55 9.47
C THR A 39 9.35 -14.11 9.36
N GLU A 40 8.58 -14.23 10.44
CA GLU A 40 7.17 -13.80 10.49
C GLU A 40 7.01 -12.28 10.31
N TYR A 41 7.97 -11.47 10.79
CA TYR A 41 7.91 -10.01 10.72
C TYR A 41 8.65 -9.44 9.51
N PHE A 42 9.68 -10.12 9.04
CA PHE A 42 10.48 -9.66 7.92
C PHE A 42 9.66 -9.64 6.63
N ASN A 43 8.98 -10.73 6.31
CA ASN A 43 8.15 -10.85 5.12
C ASN A 43 6.76 -10.27 5.37
N ASN A 44 6.48 -9.10 4.82
CA ASN A 44 5.20 -8.43 4.96
C ASN A 44 4.33 -8.65 3.71
N TYR A 45 3.54 -9.69 3.72
CA TYR A 45 2.67 -10.04 2.59
C TYR A 45 1.35 -9.28 2.65
N ILE A 46 1.38 -7.97 2.43
CA ILE A 46 0.16 -7.20 2.26
C ILE A 46 -0.35 -7.34 0.84
N GLY A 47 -1.62 -7.66 0.69
CA GLY A 47 -2.21 -7.92 -0.60
C GLY A 47 -3.64 -7.46 -0.73
N THR A 48 -4.13 -7.49 -1.97
CA THR A 48 -5.51 -7.16 -2.31
C THR A 48 -6.11 -8.24 -3.21
N LYS A 49 -7.43 -8.29 -3.23
CA LYS A 49 -8.18 -9.23 -4.05
C LYS A 49 -8.43 -8.65 -5.43
N LEU A 50 -7.94 -9.33 -6.46
CA LEU A 50 -8.20 -9.04 -7.87
C LEU A 50 -8.81 -10.28 -8.55
N CYS A 51 -9.70 -10.08 -9.53
CA CYS A 51 -10.35 -11.19 -10.23
C CYS A 51 -9.92 -11.22 -11.69
N PHE A 52 -9.53 -12.40 -12.17
CA PHE A 52 -9.00 -12.61 -13.51
C PHE A 52 -9.86 -13.57 -14.32
N GLY A 53 -9.81 -13.41 -15.63
CA GLY A 53 -10.47 -14.29 -16.58
C GLY A 53 -11.95 -13.99 -16.80
N SER A 54 -12.50 -14.60 -17.85
CA SER A 54 -13.93 -14.48 -18.21
C SER A 54 -14.86 -15.04 -17.12
N ASN A 55 -14.36 -15.97 -16.29
CA ASN A 55 -15.05 -16.62 -15.19
C ASN A 55 -14.80 -15.96 -13.81
N ASN A 56 -14.11 -14.79 -13.77
CA ASN A 56 -13.86 -14.01 -12.55
C ASN A 56 -13.17 -14.82 -11.42
N GLN A 57 -12.07 -15.47 -11.70
CA GLN A 57 -11.26 -16.12 -10.68
C GLN A 57 -10.59 -15.09 -9.79
N CYS A 58 -11.04 -15.01 -8.54
CA CYS A 58 -10.52 -14.00 -7.61
C CYS A 58 -9.33 -14.53 -6.82
N LEU A 59 -8.22 -13.84 -6.94
CA LEU A 59 -6.92 -14.15 -6.34
C LEU A 59 -6.51 -13.07 -5.35
N ILE A 60 -5.75 -13.42 -4.33
CA ILE A 60 -5.07 -12.45 -3.47
C ILE A 60 -3.65 -12.28 -4.00
N LEU A 61 -3.30 -11.07 -4.39
CA LEU A 61 -1.96 -10.71 -4.88
C LEU A 61 -1.28 -9.75 -3.90
N ASN A 62 -0.01 -9.99 -3.61
CA ASN A 62 0.79 -9.13 -2.75
C ASN A 62 1.33 -7.93 -3.51
N PHE A 63 1.53 -6.81 -2.83
CA PHE A 63 2.20 -5.64 -3.40
C PHE A 63 3.71 -5.74 -3.22
N GLU A 64 4.46 -5.45 -4.29
CA GLU A 64 5.92 -5.32 -4.24
C GLU A 64 6.39 -4.08 -4.99
N LEU A 65 7.17 -3.24 -4.30
CA LEU A 65 7.76 -2.02 -4.87
C LEU A 65 8.94 -2.31 -5.79
N ASN A 66 9.60 -3.44 -5.60
CA ASN A 66 10.80 -3.84 -6.34
C ASN A 66 10.51 -4.86 -7.45
N SER A 67 9.27 -5.27 -7.65
CA SER A 67 8.83 -6.15 -8.74
C SER A 67 8.21 -5.33 -9.86
N PHE A 68 8.64 -5.57 -11.12
CA PHE A 68 8.18 -4.75 -12.24
C PHE A 68 6.85 -5.20 -12.82
N PRO A 69 6.67 -6.39 -13.40
CA PRO A 69 5.35 -6.80 -13.86
C PRO A 69 4.55 -7.43 -12.73
N THR A 70 3.25 -7.42 -12.90
CA THR A 70 2.40 -8.33 -12.14
C THR A 70 2.68 -9.76 -12.56
N TRP A 71 2.82 -10.67 -11.61
CA TRP A 71 2.92 -12.09 -11.91
C TRP A 71 1.95 -12.92 -11.07
N ILE A 72 1.46 -14.00 -11.67
CA ILE A 72 0.41 -14.85 -11.12
C ILE A 72 0.85 -16.31 -11.21
N ILE A 73 0.67 -17.04 -10.12
CA ILE A 73 0.95 -18.47 -10.07
C ILE A 73 -0.17 -19.20 -10.80
N THR A 74 0.20 -19.92 -11.87
CA THR A 74 -0.75 -20.65 -12.70
C THR A 74 -0.91 -22.10 -12.23
N TYR A 75 -2.00 -22.74 -12.63
CA TYR A 75 -2.31 -24.13 -12.32
C TYR A 75 -1.24 -25.13 -12.80
N LYS A 76 -0.41 -24.75 -13.78
CA LYS A 76 0.73 -25.58 -14.22
C LYS A 76 1.87 -25.65 -13.20
N SER A 77 1.85 -24.82 -12.16
CA SER A 77 2.87 -24.85 -11.11
C SER A 77 2.85 -26.21 -10.39
N LYS A 78 4.00 -26.87 -10.40
CA LYS A 78 4.18 -28.18 -9.77
C LYS A 78 4.41 -28.13 -8.26
N SER A 79 4.79 -26.96 -7.78
CA SER A 79 5.08 -26.72 -6.35
C SER A 79 4.23 -25.58 -5.87
N HIS A 80 3.23 -25.88 -5.08
CA HIS A 80 2.37 -24.88 -4.46
C HIS A 80 2.05 -25.30 -3.04
N ASN A 81 1.90 -24.32 -2.17
CA ASN A 81 1.35 -24.56 -0.84
C ASN A 81 -0.12 -25.01 -0.98
N LYS A 82 -0.54 -26.04 -0.27
CA LYS A 82 -1.92 -26.57 -0.33
C LYS A 82 -3.00 -25.53 -0.08
N ASN A 83 -2.66 -24.41 0.54
CA ASN A 83 -3.57 -23.30 0.85
C ASN A 83 -3.55 -22.18 -0.19
N GLN A 84 -2.71 -22.25 -1.24
CA GLN A 84 -2.68 -21.26 -2.31
C GLN A 84 -3.80 -21.49 -3.32
N THR A 85 -4.50 -20.40 -3.67
CA THR A 85 -5.41 -20.40 -4.81
C THR A 85 -4.59 -20.13 -6.07
N LEU A 86 -4.54 -21.10 -6.99
CA LEU A 86 -3.85 -20.98 -8.26
C LEU A 86 -4.80 -20.42 -9.32
N TYR A 87 -4.25 -19.68 -10.27
CA TYR A 87 -4.99 -19.25 -11.45
C TYR A 87 -5.14 -20.38 -12.45
N ASP A 88 -6.38 -20.77 -12.75
CA ASP A 88 -6.69 -21.76 -13.78
C ASP A 88 -6.93 -21.06 -15.13
N GLN A 89 -5.86 -20.94 -15.92
CA GLN A 89 -5.90 -20.34 -17.23
C GLN A 89 -6.76 -21.11 -18.25
N PHE A 90 -6.97 -22.42 -18.02
CA PHE A 90 -7.75 -23.25 -18.93
C PHE A 90 -9.26 -23.07 -18.80
N SER A 91 -9.70 -22.52 -17.67
CA SER A 91 -11.10 -22.23 -17.42
C SER A 91 -11.52 -20.83 -17.89
N SER A 92 -10.59 -19.99 -18.40
CA SER A 92 -10.89 -18.67 -18.92
C SER A 92 -10.91 -18.65 -20.45
N GLU A 93 -12.05 -18.26 -21.02
CA GLU A 93 -12.19 -18.09 -22.48
C GLU A 93 -11.45 -16.87 -23.04
N SER A 94 -11.16 -15.87 -22.20
CA SER A 94 -10.44 -14.66 -22.58
C SER A 94 -8.93 -14.77 -22.43
N PHE A 95 -8.43 -15.89 -21.89
CA PHE A 95 -7.00 -16.11 -21.69
C PHE A 95 -6.27 -16.39 -23.02
N TYR A 96 -5.15 -15.70 -23.23
CA TYR A 96 -4.24 -16.06 -24.32
C TYR A 96 -2.77 -15.90 -23.94
N LEU A 97 -1.96 -16.75 -24.50
CA LEU A 97 -0.50 -16.71 -24.40
C LEU A 97 0.07 -15.95 -25.60
N LYS A 98 1.02 -15.06 -25.33
CA LYS A 98 1.90 -14.52 -26.34
C LYS A 98 3.15 -15.40 -26.40
N ASP A 99 3.57 -15.81 -27.61
CA ASP A 99 4.66 -16.76 -27.89
C ASP A 99 6.06 -16.32 -27.39
N SER A 100 6.19 -16.00 -26.11
CA SER A 100 7.49 -15.69 -25.52
C SER A 100 7.52 -16.15 -24.07
N SER A 101 8.39 -17.09 -23.79
CA SER A 101 8.78 -17.42 -22.41
C SER A 101 9.95 -16.53 -22.00
N THR A 102 9.99 -16.15 -20.76
CA THR A 102 11.12 -15.44 -20.17
C THR A 102 11.44 -16.04 -18.81
N HIS A 103 12.63 -15.72 -18.30
CA HIS A 103 13.00 -16.06 -16.95
C HIS A 103 12.86 -14.81 -16.08
N VAL A 104 12.19 -14.94 -14.95
CA VAL A 104 12.11 -13.88 -13.93
C VAL A 104 12.81 -14.37 -12.68
N TYR A 105 13.57 -13.46 -12.09
CA TYR A 105 14.24 -13.72 -10.83
C TYR A 105 13.35 -13.20 -9.71
N VAL A 106 12.80 -14.10 -8.90
CA VAL A 106 11.92 -13.78 -7.78
C VAL A 106 12.46 -14.45 -6.53
N HIS A 107 12.62 -13.69 -5.45
CA HIS A 107 13.13 -14.17 -4.17
C HIS A 107 14.41 -15.03 -4.31
N SER A 108 15.40 -14.51 -5.05
CA SER A 108 16.68 -15.19 -5.31
C SER A 108 16.60 -16.51 -6.10
N LYS A 109 15.49 -16.78 -6.76
CA LYS A 109 15.28 -17.99 -7.58
C LYS A 109 14.82 -17.63 -9.00
N PHE A 110 15.27 -18.43 -9.97
CA PHE A 110 14.81 -18.31 -11.37
C PHE A 110 13.50 -19.07 -11.55
N HIS A 111 12.52 -18.41 -12.16
CA HIS A 111 11.24 -19.00 -12.49
C HIS A 111 10.98 -18.90 -14.00
N TRP A 112 10.43 -19.96 -14.57
CA TRP A 112 9.89 -19.92 -15.92
C TRP A 112 8.60 -19.13 -15.92
N THR A 113 8.48 -18.17 -16.83
CA THR A 113 7.31 -17.33 -16.96
C THR A 113 6.88 -17.21 -18.41
N TYR A 114 5.58 -17.00 -18.61
CA TYR A 114 4.96 -16.78 -19.91
C TYR A 114 4.29 -15.41 -19.91
N PHE A 115 4.32 -14.75 -21.05
CA PHE A 115 3.56 -13.53 -21.25
C PHE A 115 2.11 -13.87 -21.48
N CYS A 116 1.27 -13.52 -20.51
CA CYS A 116 -0.14 -13.83 -20.51
C CYS A 116 -0.98 -12.57 -20.59
N TYR A 117 -2.13 -12.71 -21.20
CA TYR A 117 -3.16 -11.69 -21.23
C TYR A 117 -4.48 -12.31 -20.84
N ASP A 118 -5.25 -11.60 -20.04
CA ASP A 118 -6.62 -11.98 -19.70
C ASP A 118 -7.39 -10.77 -19.18
N LYS A 119 -8.68 -10.96 -18.96
CA LYS A 119 -9.53 -9.95 -18.34
C LYS A 119 -9.15 -9.78 -16.87
N LEU A 120 -9.00 -8.53 -16.42
CA LEU A 120 -8.87 -8.14 -15.03
C LEU A 120 -10.10 -7.40 -14.58
N SER A 121 -10.72 -7.83 -13.48
CA SER A 121 -11.89 -7.20 -12.86
C SER A 121 -11.60 -6.86 -11.41
N PHE A 122 -11.90 -5.63 -10.99
CA PHE A 122 -11.81 -5.20 -9.60
C PHE A 122 -12.71 -3.99 -9.37
N GLN A 123 -13.40 -3.95 -8.24
CA GLN A 123 -14.44 -2.96 -7.99
C GLN A 123 -15.44 -2.90 -9.17
N ASN A 124 -15.58 -1.73 -9.81
CA ASN A 124 -16.42 -1.50 -10.97
C ASN A 124 -15.65 -1.37 -12.29
N TYR A 125 -14.36 -1.76 -12.28
CA TYR A 125 -13.48 -1.64 -13.44
C TYR A 125 -13.21 -3.00 -14.07
N ASN A 126 -13.11 -2.98 -15.41
CA ASN A 126 -12.71 -4.13 -16.21
C ASN A 126 -11.63 -3.70 -17.20
N ILE A 127 -10.63 -4.54 -17.38
CA ILE A 127 -9.60 -4.44 -18.41
C ILE A 127 -9.64 -5.74 -19.17
N ASP A 128 -9.95 -5.71 -20.45
CA ASP A 128 -10.11 -6.94 -21.24
C ASP A 128 -8.78 -7.59 -21.58
N ASP A 129 -7.73 -6.80 -21.84
CA ASP A 129 -6.38 -7.26 -22.20
C ASP A 129 -5.36 -6.86 -21.13
N TYR A 130 -5.53 -7.35 -19.92
CA TYR A 130 -4.56 -7.10 -18.85
C TYR A 130 -3.35 -8.05 -19.00
N PHE A 131 -2.16 -7.46 -19.06
CA PHE A 131 -0.91 -8.20 -19.15
C PHE A 131 -0.41 -8.64 -17.77
N PHE A 132 0.03 -9.89 -17.67
CA PHE A 132 0.75 -10.41 -16.51
C PHE A 132 1.72 -11.52 -16.91
N LEU A 133 2.63 -11.87 -16.02
CA LEU A 133 3.47 -13.06 -16.17
C LEU A 133 2.80 -14.24 -15.47
N GLY A 134 2.46 -15.26 -16.24
CA GLY A 134 2.07 -16.56 -15.70
C GLY A 134 3.32 -17.30 -15.25
N VAL A 135 3.40 -17.67 -13.98
CA VAL A 135 4.59 -18.30 -13.40
C VAL A 135 4.35 -19.78 -13.17
N GLU A 136 5.23 -20.60 -13.73
CA GLU A 136 5.36 -22.01 -13.34
C GLU A 136 6.44 -22.12 -12.27
N ILE A 137 6.01 -22.29 -11.01
CA ILE A 137 6.92 -22.35 -9.87
C ILE A 137 7.43 -23.78 -9.70
N PHE A 138 8.73 -23.90 -9.51
CA PHE A 138 9.38 -25.16 -9.17
C PHE A 138 9.71 -25.29 -7.68
N TYR A 139 9.54 -24.20 -6.89
CA TYR A 139 9.91 -24.15 -5.47
C TYR A 139 8.88 -23.36 -4.67
N ASP A 140 8.75 -23.70 -3.38
CA ASP A 140 7.81 -23.07 -2.46
C ASP A 140 8.04 -21.56 -2.37
N LEU A 141 7.07 -20.78 -2.80
CA LEU A 141 7.01 -19.36 -2.53
C LEU A 141 5.98 -19.14 -1.42
N PRO A 142 6.38 -18.46 -0.34
CA PRO A 142 5.48 -18.13 0.77
C PRO A 142 4.63 -16.91 0.40
N VAL A 143 3.92 -16.95 -0.69
CA VAL A 143 3.12 -15.84 -1.18
C VAL A 143 1.70 -16.30 -1.43
N ASN A 144 0.78 -15.38 -1.49
CA ASN A 144 -0.57 -15.62 -1.97
C ASN A 144 -0.55 -16.15 -3.41
N SER A 145 -1.49 -15.78 -4.24
CA SER A 145 -1.61 -16.29 -5.61
C SER A 145 -0.66 -15.60 -6.61
N GLY A 146 0.10 -14.61 -6.17
CA GLY A 146 1.03 -13.84 -7.00
C GLY A 146 1.36 -12.47 -6.44
N ILE A 147 1.92 -11.60 -7.29
CA ILE A 147 2.43 -10.28 -6.92
C ILE A 147 1.91 -9.20 -7.88
N ILE A 148 1.53 -8.08 -7.33
CA ILE A 148 1.29 -6.82 -8.05
C ILE A 148 2.60 -6.04 -8.07
N GLY A 149 3.26 -6.00 -9.22
CA GLY A 149 4.50 -5.27 -9.40
C GLY A 149 4.29 -3.76 -9.51
N LEU A 150 5.00 -2.99 -8.69
CA LEU A 150 4.90 -1.54 -8.60
C LEU A 150 6.24 -0.83 -8.89
N ASP A 151 7.26 -1.56 -9.35
CA ASP A 151 8.59 -0.99 -9.62
C ASP A 151 8.52 0.12 -10.67
N CYS A 152 9.35 1.15 -10.47
CA CYS A 152 9.50 2.28 -11.39
C CYS A 152 10.50 2.04 -12.53
N GLN A 153 11.04 0.84 -12.66
CA GLN A 153 12.13 0.57 -13.60
C GLN A 153 11.76 0.88 -15.04
N ASN A 154 12.64 1.65 -15.67
CA ASN A 154 12.76 1.77 -17.09
C ASN A 154 13.97 0.90 -17.53
N ARG A 155 13.81 -0.43 -17.44
CA ARG A 155 14.89 -1.34 -17.88
C ARG A 155 15.16 -1.10 -19.35
N LYS A 156 16.41 -0.79 -19.66
CA LYS A 156 16.89 -0.54 -21.01
C LYS A 156 16.39 -1.65 -21.95
N LYS A 157 15.59 -1.25 -22.94
CA LYS A 157 15.30 -1.93 -24.21
C LYS A 157 14.27 -3.06 -24.26
N SER A 158 13.78 -3.65 -23.17
CA SER A 158 12.87 -4.80 -23.31
C SER A 158 11.53 -4.73 -22.59
N TYR A 159 11.34 -3.78 -21.68
CA TYR A 159 10.08 -3.65 -20.94
C TYR A 159 9.49 -2.26 -21.10
N ILE A 160 8.23 -2.23 -21.51
CA ILE A 160 7.44 -1.01 -21.65
C ILE A 160 6.98 -0.64 -20.24
N PRO A 161 7.26 0.57 -19.71
CA PRO A 161 6.84 0.99 -18.36
C PRO A 161 5.33 0.84 -18.09
N GLU A 162 4.56 0.77 -19.17
CA GLU A 162 3.11 0.60 -19.18
C GLU A 162 2.66 -0.83 -18.85
N LEU A 163 3.60 -1.79 -18.67
CA LEU A 163 3.26 -3.18 -18.34
C LEU A 163 3.14 -3.45 -16.83
N ASN A 164 3.56 -2.55 -15.96
CA ASN A 164 3.27 -2.70 -14.55
C ASN A 164 1.80 -2.38 -14.25
N PHE A 165 1.34 -2.71 -13.05
CA PHE A 165 -0.07 -2.56 -12.67
C PHE A 165 -0.61 -1.14 -12.91
N ILE A 166 0.05 -0.11 -12.36
CA ILE A 166 -0.41 1.29 -12.47
C ILE A 166 -0.35 1.79 -13.92
N GLY A 167 0.72 1.43 -14.65
CA GLY A 167 0.87 1.77 -16.07
C GLY A 167 -0.26 1.21 -16.93
N GLN A 168 -0.69 -0.02 -16.66
CA GLN A 168 -1.82 -0.63 -17.36
C GLN A 168 -3.15 0.06 -17.01
N LEU A 169 -3.37 0.45 -15.74
CA LEU A 169 -4.55 1.23 -15.35
C LEU A 169 -4.58 2.58 -16.06
N LYS A 170 -3.44 3.25 -16.18
CA LYS A 170 -3.34 4.53 -16.89
C LYS A 170 -3.59 4.36 -18.40
N ARG A 171 -3.00 3.35 -19.04
CA ARG A 171 -3.23 3.03 -20.46
C ARG A 171 -4.70 2.77 -20.76
N ASN A 172 -5.40 2.10 -19.85
CA ASN A 172 -6.82 1.82 -19.95
C ASN A 172 -7.73 2.97 -19.45
N LYS A 173 -7.15 4.14 -19.18
CA LYS A 173 -7.87 5.36 -18.73
C LYS A 173 -8.68 5.18 -17.44
N ILE A 174 -8.34 4.21 -16.62
CA ILE A 174 -8.92 3.99 -15.29
C ILE A 174 -8.38 5.03 -14.32
N THR A 175 -7.11 5.40 -14.48
CA THR A 175 -6.48 6.53 -13.79
C THR A 175 -5.81 7.47 -14.79
N ASN A 176 -5.75 8.77 -14.46
CA ASN A 176 -5.06 9.76 -15.29
C ASN A 176 -3.58 9.89 -14.90
N ASN A 177 -3.23 9.56 -13.67
CA ASN A 177 -1.89 9.74 -13.12
C ASN A 177 -1.25 8.41 -12.78
N TYR A 178 0.03 8.31 -13.05
CA TYR A 178 0.86 7.20 -12.61
C TYR A 178 1.42 7.52 -11.22
N SER A 179 0.54 7.57 -10.23
CA SER A 179 0.91 7.79 -8.84
C SER A 179 0.14 6.85 -7.92
N PHE A 180 0.73 6.55 -6.76
CA PHE A 180 0.08 5.74 -5.74
C PHE A 180 0.60 6.03 -4.34
N SER A 181 -0.15 5.59 -3.34
CA SER A 181 0.19 5.72 -1.92
C SER A 181 -0.39 4.57 -1.12
N PHE A 182 0.32 4.15 -0.08
CA PHE A 182 -0.19 3.24 0.94
C PHE A 182 -0.67 4.05 2.15
N ILE A 183 -1.88 3.78 2.60
CA ILE A 183 -2.50 4.41 3.76
C ILE A 183 -2.79 3.32 4.78
N TYR A 184 -1.95 3.20 5.79
CA TYR A 184 -2.14 2.23 6.86
C TYR A 184 -3.26 2.64 7.81
N LYS A 185 -4.11 1.68 8.19
CA LYS A 185 -5.05 1.83 9.29
C LYS A 185 -4.29 1.65 10.60
N LYS A 186 -4.52 2.53 11.57
CA LYS A 186 -4.05 2.30 12.94
C LYS A 186 -4.98 1.32 13.64
N PHE A 187 -4.40 0.27 14.20
CA PHE A 187 -5.09 -0.63 15.11
C PHE A 187 -4.31 -0.67 16.42
N ASP A 188 -5.03 -0.83 17.52
CA ASP A 188 -4.42 -1.05 18.85
C ASP A 188 -3.73 -2.42 18.92
N ASP A 189 -4.09 -3.32 18.01
CA ASP A 189 -3.49 -4.64 17.87
C ASP A 189 -2.42 -4.62 16.75
N HIS A 190 -1.16 -4.78 17.13
CA HIS A 190 -0.01 -4.83 16.21
C HIS A 190 -0.08 -5.99 15.18
N LYS A 191 -1.01 -6.92 15.35
CA LYS A 191 -1.21 -8.07 14.46
C LYS A 191 -2.04 -7.75 13.23
N ARG A 192 -2.83 -6.66 13.25
CA ARG A 192 -3.66 -6.28 12.11
C ARG A 192 -2.95 -5.23 11.28
N GLU A 193 -2.54 -5.62 10.11
CA GLU A 193 -2.04 -4.69 9.11
C GLU A 193 -3.01 -4.64 7.95
N GLU A 194 -3.83 -3.62 7.96
CA GLU A 194 -4.80 -3.33 6.92
C GLU A 194 -4.66 -1.88 6.49
N GLY A 195 -5.13 -1.58 5.31
CA GLY A 195 -5.11 -0.22 4.83
C GLY A 195 -5.75 -0.05 3.48
N ASN A 196 -5.44 1.07 2.88
CA ASN A 196 -5.92 1.43 1.56
C ASN A 196 -4.74 1.72 0.64
N PHE A 197 -4.76 1.14 -0.54
CA PHE A 197 -3.87 1.44 -1.64
C PHE A 197 -4.58 2.43 -2.57
N LEU A 198 -4.12 3.67 -2.53
CA LEU A 198 -4.67 4.78 -3.30
C LEU A 198 -3.93 4.89 -4.62
N ILE A 199 -4.65 4.97 -5.73
CA ILE A 199 -4.10 5.02 -7.08
C ILE A 199 -4.57 6.28 -7.81
N GLY A 200 -3.62 6.97 -8.46
CA GLY A 200 -3.89 8.09 -9.37
C GLY A 200 -4.28 9.40 -8.68
N GLU A 201 -4.38 9.41 -7.36
CA GLU A 201 -4.81 10.56 -6.58
C GLU A 201 -3.87 10.86 -5.40
N LEU A 202 -3.99 12.07 -4.84
CA LEU A 202 -3.21 12.49 -3.70
C LEU A 202 -3.93 12.15 -2.38
N PRO A 203 -3.19 11.68 -1.36
CA PRO A 203 -3.75 11.31 -0.06
C PRO A 203 -4.53 12.43 0.66
N ASN A 204 -4.19 13.71 0.41
CA ASN A 204 -4.89 14.83 1.02
C ASN A 204 -6.36 14.95 0.62
N LYS A 205 -6.80 14.30 -0.45
CA LYS A 205 -8.23 14.19 -0.79
C LYS A 205 -9.01 13.31 0.19
N TYR A 206 -8.33 12.41 0.89
CA TYR A 206 -8.91 11.42 1.82
C TYR A 206 -8.57 11.72 3.27
N LEU A 207 -7.44 12.36 3.50
CA LEU A 207 -6.91 12.62 4.83
C LEU A 207 -6.88 14.12 5.09
N TRP A 208 -7.86 14.64 5.81
CA TRP A 208 -8.05 16.08 6.03
C TRP A 208 -6.88 16.76 6.74
N ASN A 209 -6.22 16.04 7.64
CA ASN A 209 -5.03 16.55 8.31
C ASN A 209 -3.87 16.81 7.33
N LEU A 210 -3.99 16.34 6.08
CA LEU A 210 -3.04 16.62 5.00
C LEU A 210 -3.35 17.90 4.25
N ASN A 211 -4.56 18.46 4.34
CA ASN A 211 -4.94 19.65 3.59
C ASN A 211 -4.17 20.90 4.03
N SER A 212 -3.80 20.98 5.32
CA SER A 212 -3.00 22.08 5.87
C SER A 212 -1.49 21.90 5.65
N LYS A 213 -1.06 20.87 4.94
CA LYS A 213 0.34 20.50 4.77
C LYS A 213 0.80 20.70 3.34
N THR A 214 2.07 21.04 3.19
CA THR A 214 2.72 21.16 1.89
C THR A 214 3.27 19.83 1.44
N LEU A 215 2.85 19.36 0.27
CA LEU A 215 3.43 18.20 -0.40
C LEU A 215 4.70 18.64 -1.14
N VAL A 216 5.82 18.06 -0.75
CA VAL A 216 7.14 18.30 -1.35
C VAL A 216 7.58 17.04 -2.07
N TYR A 217 8.22 17.20 -3.22
CA TYR A 217 8.73 16.11 -4.03
C TYR A 217 10.25 16.05 -4.02
N LYS A 218 10.79 14.86 -3.90
CA LYS A 218 12.21 14.54 -4.08
C LYS A 218 12.35 13.58 -5.27
N ASN A 219 13.30 13.83 -6.15
CA ASN A 219 13.55 12.92 -7.28
C ASN A 219 13.87 11.50 -6.78
N ILE A 220 13.40 10.50 -7.51
CA ILE A 220 13.75 9.10 -7.25
C ILE A 220 15.23 8.86 -7.56
N MET A 221 15.79 7.88 -6.90
CA MET A 221 17.18 7.49 -7.10
C MET A 221 17.39 6.89 -8.48
N LYS A 222 18.59 7.11 -9.01
CA LYS A 222 19.10 6.41 -10.17
C LYS A 222 20.34 5.61 -9.75
N ILE A 223 20.26 4.29 -9.87
CA ILE A 223 21.34 3.36 -9.57
C ILE A 223 21.68 2.60 -10.85
N GLU A 224 22.92 2.70 -11.32
CA GLU A 224 23.39 2.00 -12.53
C GLU A 224 22.46 2.18 -13.75
N ASP A 225 21.97 3.41 -13.96
CA ASP A 225 20.99 3.76 -14.99
C ASP A 225 19.56 3.23 -14.77
N GLU A 226 19.27 2.54 -13.69
CA GLU A 226 17.92 2.13 -13.29
C GLU A 226 17.30 3.11 -12.30
N LEU A 227 16.03 3.40 -12.48
CA LEU A 227 15.24 4.14 -11.50
C LEU A 227 14.84 3.18 -10.36
N LYS A 228 14.92 3.66 -9.12
CA LYS A 228 14.52 2.91 -7.92
C LYS A 228 13.66 3.77 -7.02
N TRP A 229 12.60 3.22 -6.46
CA TRP A 229 11.85 3.90 -5.41
C TRP A 229 12.74 4.13 -4.20
N GLY A 230 13.21 5.34 -4.08
CA GLY A 230 14.11 5.77 -3.03
C GLY A 230 14.58 7.19 -3.26
N PHE A 231 15.30 7.72 -2.29
CA PHE A 231 15.93 9.05 -2.34
C PHE A 231 17.20 9.09 -1.50
N GLU A 232 18.01 10.12 -1.72
CA GLU A 232 19.15 10.42 -0.88
C GLU A 232 18.70 11.27 0.31
N VAL A 233 19.17 10.91 1.52
CA VAL A 233 18.97 11.69 2.74
C VAL A 233 20.19 12.54 3.03
N ASP A 234 19.97 13.76 3.54
CA ASP A 234 21.06 14.70 3.78
C ASP A 234 21.89 14.34 5.03
N LYS A 235 21.21 13.81 6.07
CA LYS A 235 21.83 13.46 7.36
C LYS A 235 21.03 12.36 8.06
N ILE A 236 21.73 11.53 8.79
CA ILE A 236 21.14 10.53 9.70
C ILE A 236 21.72 10.75 11.09
N TYR A 237 20.84 10.75 12.11
CA TYR A 237 21.22 10.89 13.51
C TYR A 237 20.69 9.73 14.34
N VAL A 238 21.45 9.35 15.35
CA VAL A 238 21.03 8.46 16.42
C VAL A 238 21.30 9.20 17.73
N GLY A 239 20.25 9.72 18.34
CA GLY A 239 20.44 10.69 19.41
C GLY A 239 21.28 11.88 18.95
N ASN A 240 22.44 12.05 19.59
CA ASN A 240 23.42 13.09 19.24
C ASN A 240 24.51 12.63 18.26
N TYR A 241 24.57 11.34 17.93
CA TYR A 241 25.55 10.79 17.00
C TYR A 241 25.07 11.00 15.56
N LYS A 242 25.94 11.56 14.70
CA LYS A 242 25.68 11.78 13.28
C LYS A 242 26.39 10.71 12.47
N ILE A 243 25.64 10.03 11.61
CA ILE A 243 26.19 9.16 10.56
C ILE A 243 26.67 10.05 9.42
N GLU A 244 27.96 9.99 9.09
CA GLU A 244 28.62 11.03 8.29
C GLU A 244 28.31 11.00 6.78
N ASN A 245 27.98 9.84 6.23
CA ASN A 245 27.84 9.67 4.78
C ASN A 245 26.42 10.02 4.31
N ILE A 246 26.32 10.62 3.12
CA ILE A 246 25.04 10.71 2.39
C ILE A 246 24.57 9.29 2.15
N SER A 247 23.38 8.98 2.66
CA SER A 247 22.85 7.62 2.60
C SER A 247 21.72 7.55 1.58
N LYS A 248 21.75 6.49 0.77
CA LYS A 248 20.68 6.15 -0.15
C LYS A 248 19.64 5.29 0.57
N VAL A 249 18.40 5.76 0.56
CA VAL A 249 17.28 5.10 1.21
C VAL A 249 16.31 4.59 0.16
N GLY A 250 16.14 3.29 0.08
CA GLY A 250 15.11 2.62 -0.71
C GLY A 250 13.81 2.41 0.06
N PHE A 251 12.76 2.03 -0.62
CA PHE A 251 11.46 1.66 -0.05
C PHE A 251 11.12 0.22 -0.38
N SER A 252 10.52 -0.46 0.58
CA SER A 252 10.04 -1.83 0.43
C SER A 252 8.82 -2.05 1.31
N ILE A 253 7.66 -2.19 0.70
CA ILE A 253 6.42 -2.52 1.41
C ILE A 253 6.36 -4.01 1.80
N GLU A 254 7.15 -4.82 1.12
CA GLU A 254 7.31 -6.25 1.33
C GLU A 254 8.12 -6.60 2.60
N HIS A 255 8.83 -5.62 3.19
CA HIS A 255 9.58 -5.83 4.44
C HIS A 255 8.87 -5.22 5.64
N GLY A 256 8.57 -6.04 6.63
CA GLY A 256 7.98 -5.61 7.90
C GLY A 256 8.95 -4.88 8.83
N VAL A 257 10.20 -4.71 8.40
CA VAL A 257 11.31 -4.14 9.16
C VAL A 257 12.00 -3.02 8.36
N ILE A 258 12.86 -2.26 9.02
CA ILE A 258 13.82 -1.37 8.38
C ILE A 258 15.10 -2.17 8.15
N ILE A 259 15.70 -2.10 6.97
CA ILE A 259 17.03 -2.64 6.73
C ILE A 259 18.03 -1.50 6.93
N GLY A 260 18.89 -1.64 7.92
CA GLY A 260 19.83 -0.62 8.38
C GLY A 260 21.24 -0.79 7.82
N SER A 261 22.02 0.31 7.83
CA SER A 261 23.41 0.29 7.41
C SER A 261 24.32 -0.43 8.42
N TYR A 262 25.49 -0.85 7.94
CA TYR A 262 26.50 -1.48 8.80
C TYR A 262 27.04 -0.53 9.87
N GLU A 263 27.27 0.74 9.53
CA GLU A 263 27.73 1.76 10.49
C GLU A 263 26.75 1.94 11.65
N TYR A 264 25.46 2.00 11.35
CA TYR A 264 24.43 2.05 12.39
C TYR A 264 24.41 0.81 13.26
N LYS A 265 24.57 -0.37 12.67
CA LYS A 265 24.68 -1.63 13.43
C LYS A 265 25.79 -1.59 14.45
N GLU A 266 27.01 -1.21 14.04
CA GLU A 266 28.17 -1.13 14.93
C GLU A 266 27.92 -0.13 16.08
N TYR A 267 27.33 1.03 15.76
CA TYR A 267 27.02 2.03 16.76
C TYR A 267 26.03 1.52 17.80
N ILE A 268 24.89 0.96 17.42
CA ILE A 268 23.87 0.50 18.38
C ILE A 268 24.29 -0.74 19.15
N ILE A 269 25.09 -1.61 18.57
CA ILE A 269 25.69 -2.72 19.31
C ILE A 269 26.56 -2.16 20.46
N LYS A 270 27.43 -1.24 20.16
CA LYS A 270 28.36 -0.66 21.14
C LYS A 270 27.61 0.14 22.22
N THR A 271 26.60 0.88 21.89
CA THR A 271 25.94 1.83 22.80
C THR A 271 24.75 1.24 23.55
N PHE A 272 24.07 0.25 22.99
CA PHE A 272 22.85 -0.31 23.59
C PHE A 272 22.90 -1.83 23.78
N PHE A 273 23.25 -2.59 22.73
CA PHE A 273 23.10 -4.05 22.76
C PHE A 273 24.26 -4.81 23.41
N ASN A 274 25.49 -4.26 23.52
CA ASN A 274 26.64 -5.02 23.98
C ASN A 274 26.43 -5.62 25.38
N ALA A 275 26.04 -4.80 26.36
CA ALA A 275 25.76 -5.27 27.71
C ALA A 275 24.57 -6.27 27.75
N LEU A 276 23.59 -6.11 26.86
CA LEU A 276 22.44 -7.00 26.77
C LEU A 276 22.79 -8.36 26.16
N PHE A 277 23.76 -8.40 25.26
CA PHE A 277 24.32 -9.66 24.73
C PHE A 277 25.17 -10.39 25.77
N GLU A 278 26.03 -9.65 26.50
CA GLU A 278 26.87 -10.22 27.55
C GLU A 278 26.06 -10.88 28.68
N ASN A 279 24.98 -10.24 29.10
CA ASN A 279 24.10 -10.78 30.15
C ASN A 279 22.98 -11.71 29.60
N LYS A 280 22.97 -12.01 28.29
CA LYS A 280 22.03 -12.90 27.59
C LYS A 280 20.59 -12.44 27.62
N THR A 281 20.31 -11.17 27.90
CA THR A 281 18.97 -10.58 27.78
C THR A 281 18.55 -10.43 26.32
N CYS A 282 19.52 -10.20 25.43
CA CYS A 282 19.32 -10.19 23.97
C CYS A 282 20.29 -11.16 23.29
N TYR A 283 19.92 -11.55 22.08
CA TYR A 283 20.80 -12.30 21.19
C TYR A 283 20.57 -11.90 19.74
N SER A 284 21.51 -12.26 18.88
CA SER A 284 21.42 -12.06 17.46
C SER A 284 20.85 -13.30 16.78
N GLU A 285 19.87 -13.11 15.92
CA GLU A 285 19.26 -14.15 15.09
C GLU A 285 19.58 -13.90 13.61
N ARG A 286 20.04 -14.94 12.91
CA ARG A 286 20.18 -14.92 11.45
C ARG A 286 18.96 -15.54 10.82
N PHE A 287 18.45 -14.92 9.78
CA PHE A 287 17.29 -15.40 9.03
C PHE A 287 17.47 -15.09 7.54
N GLU A 288 16.76 -15.84 6.69
CA GLU A 288 16.87 -15.74 5.21
C GLU A 288 18.32 -15.81 4.71
N ASP A 289 19.21 -16.48 5.45
CA ASP A 289 20.65 -16.63 5.20
C ASP A 289 21.44 -15.31 5.02
N LEU A 290 20.75 -14.19 4.85
CA LEU A 290 21.31 -12.90 4.44
C LEU A 290 21.14 -11.80 5.48
N PHE A 291 20.25 -11.95 6.46
CA PHE A 291 19.90 -10.91 7.41
C PHE A 291 20.20 -11.30 8.86
N GLN A 292 20.45 -10.29 9.65
CA GLN A 292 20.66 -10.40 11.09
C GLN A 292 19.73 -9.45 11.82
N GLY A 293 18.98 -9.95 12.79
CA GLY A 293 18.13 -9.18 13.69
C GLY A 293 18.49 -9.39 15.16
N PHE A 294 17.93 -8.58 16.04
CA PHE A 294 18.16 -8.68 17.48
C PHE A 294 16.86 -9.02 18.21
N VAL A 295 16.91 -10.11 18.97
CA VAL A 295 15.80 -10.64 19.77
C VAL A 295 16.14 -10.49 21.23
N CYS A 296 15.24 -9.94 22.02
CA CYS A 296 15.42 -9.69 23.45
C CYS A 296 14.26 -10.30 24.26
N ASP A 297 14.48 -10.42 25.56
CA ASP A 297 13.44 -10.82 26.49
C ASP A 297 12.36 -9.74 26.62
N ASN A 298 11.13 -10.16 26.98
CA ASN A 298 9.97 -9.27 27.02
C ASN A 298 10.09 -8.11 28.03
N ASN A 299 10.94 -8.25 29.05
CA ASN A 299 11.15 -7.23 30.12
C ASN A 299 12.26 -6.24 29.75
N LEU A 300 12.72 -6.22 28.49
CA LEU A 300 13.71 -5.26 28.04
C LEU A 300 13.25 -3.84 28.33
N ASN A 301 14.07 -3.07 29.08
CA ASN A 301 13.85 -1.63 29.22
C ASN A 301 14.40 -0.92 27.99
N ILE A 302 13.52 -0.36 27.18
CA ILE A 302 13.84 0.38 25.96
C ILE A 302 13.84 1.91 26.16
N ASP A 303 13.64 2.42 27.39
CA ASP A 303 13.50 3.85 27.65
C ASP A 303 14.75 4.67 27.32
N SER A 304 15.92 4.06 27.41
CA SER A 304 17.19 4.68 27.05
C SER A 304 17.54 4.59 25.56
N PHE A 305 16.69 3.93 24.74
CA PHE A 305 16.99 3.80 23.32
C PHE A 305 16.79 5.12 22.59
N GLU A 306 17.81 5.55 21.85
CA GLU A 306 17.83 6.84 21.17
C GLU A 306 17.02 6.82 19.87
N ASN A 307 16.44 7.96 19.52
CA ASN A 307 15.68 8.11 18.27
C ASN A 307 16.62 7.99 17.06
N LEU A 308 16.15 7.30 16.05
CA LEU A 308 16.76 7.25 14.71
C LEU A 308 16.08 8.29 13.82
N ILE A 309 16.86 9.26 13.30
CA ILE A 309 16.33 10.42 12.58
C ILE A 309 16.98 10.51 11.19
N PHE A 310 16.17 10.54 10.16
CA PHE A 310 16.58 10.79 8.78
C PHE A 310 16.14 12.19 8.36
N LYS A 311 17.08 13.04 7.93
CA LYS A 311 16.81 14.42 7.56
C LYS A 311 16.94 14.63 6.06
N ILE A 312 15.92 15.27 5.47
CA ILE A 312 15.87 15.66 4.06
C ILE A 312 15.41 17.13 3.99
N GLY A 313 16.31 18.03 3.70
CA GLY A 313 16.03 19.47 3.76
C GLY A 313 15.55 19.86 5.16
N MET A 314 14.33 20.38 5.24
CA MET A 314 13.68 20.74 6.51
C MET A 314 12.87 19.62 7.15
N LYS A 315 12.65 18.50 6.44
CA LYS A 315 11.87 17.36 6.95
C LYS A 315 12.74 16.41 7.74
N GLU A 316 12.24 16.01 8.89
CA GLU A 316 12.79 14.92 9.69
C GLU A 316 11.81 13.74 9.74
N PHE A 317 12.31 12.56 9.40
CA PHE A 317 11.64 11.29 9.62
C PHE A 317 12.23 10.67 10.89
N VAL A 318 11.45 10.70 11.97
CA VAL A 318 11.88 10.27 13.30
C VAL A 318 11.29 8.92 13.61
N PHE A 319 12.12 7.97 14.00
CA PHE A 319 11.71 6.68 14.56
C PHE A 319 12.08 6.64 16.02
N THR A 320 11.08 6.49 16.87
CA THR A 320 11.23 6.35 18.31
C THR A 320 11.37 4.88 18.69
N LYS A 321 11.67 4.59 19.95
CA LYS A 321 11.68 3.23 20.48
C LYS A 321 10.36 2.48 20.19
N ASP A 322 9.22 3.15 20.26
CA ASP A 322 7.90 2.55 20.00
C ASP A 322 7.68 2.18 18.53
N ASP A 323 8.42 2.81 17.61
CA ASP A 323 8.41 2.45 16.18
C ASP A 323 9.40 1.32 15.87
N LEU A 324 10.46 1.18 16.69
CA LEU A 324 11.59 0.30 16.42
C LEU A 324 11.58 -1.00 17.21
N PHE A 325 10.72 -1.13 18.23
CA PHE A 325 10.58 -2.36 19.00
C PHE A 325 9.15 -2.86 18.98
N ILE A 326 8.99 -4.19 18.87
CA ILE A 326 7.69 -4.85 18.94
C ILE A 326 7.77 -6.06 19.87
N LYS A 327 6.70 -6.26 20.65
CA LYS A 327 6.54 -7.49 21.44
C LYS A 327 5.78 -8.52 20.62
N ASN A 328 6.33 -9.72 20.53
CA ASN A 328 5.67 -10.83 19.83
C ASN A 328 4.87 -11.73 20.80
N ASP A 329 4.09 -12.66 20.23
CA ASP A 329 3.27 -13.59 21.00
C ASP A 329 4.06 -14.62 21.81
N LYS A 330 5.32 -14.82 21.48
CA LYS A 330 6.23 -15.75 22.16
C LYS A 330 6.96 -15.09 23.34
N ASN A 331 6.44 -13.94 23.83
CA ASN A 331 7.06 -13.16 24.91
C ASN A 331 8.50 -12.73 24.62
N LYS A 332 8.79 -12.32 23.40
CA LYS A 332 10.05 -11.71 23.00
C LYS A 332 9.83 -10.31 22.48
N THR A 333 10.83 -9.47 22.65
CA THR A 333 10.91 -8.12 22.08
C THR A 333 11.85 -8.16 20.88
N LEU A 334 11.35 -7.77 19.70
CA LEU A 334 12.11 -7.71 18.45
C LEU A 334 12.51 -6.28 18.15
N PHE A 335 13.75 -6.06 17.75
CA PHE A 335 14.21 -4.79 17.21
C PHE A 335 13.94 -4.77 15.71
N LEU A 336 13.04 -3.90 15.26
CA LEU A 336 12.54 -3.84 13.87
C LEU A 336 13.53 -3.19 12.88
N VAL A 337 14.82 -3.12 13.23
CA VAL A 337 15.90 -2.84 12.28
C VAL A 337 16.76 -4.08 12.13
N THR A 338 16.90 -4.54 10.91
CA THR A 338 17.71 -5.70 10.56
C THR A 338 18.90 -5.27 9.71
N PHE A 339 19.91 -6.10 9.66
CA PHE A 339 21.15 -5.76 9.00
C PHE A 339 21.52 -6.84 7.99
N PRO A 340 21.89 -6.47 6.75
CA PRO A 340 22.36 -7.45 5.79
C PRO A 340 23.72 -8.05 6.22
N SER A 341 23.96 -9.28 5.81
CA SER A 341 25.31 -9.86 5.86
C SER A 341 26.27 -9.08 4.96
N LYS A 342 27.58 -9.23 5.19
CA LYS A 342 28.61 -8.52 4.39
C LYS A 342 28.51 -8.79 2.89
N ASP A 343 27.88 -9.88 2.48
CA ASP A 343 27.76 -10.30 1.09
C ASP A 343 26.57 -9.66 0.35
N TRP A 344 25.72 -8.89 1.04
CA TRP A 344 24.53 -8.23 0.46
C TRP A 344 24.83 -6.88 -0.26
N TYR A 345 26.06 -6.45 -0.36
CA TYR A 345 26.46 -5.12 -0.90
C TYR A 345 26.13 -4.87 -2.38
N PHE A 346 25.33 -5.72 -3.03
CA PHE A 346 25.02 -5.60 -4.47
C PHE A 346 23.99 -4.52 -4.83
N THR A 347 23.32 -3.88 -3.87
CA THR A 347 22.19 -2.99 -4.20
C THR A 347 22.55 -1.50 -4.27
N ASN A 348 23.73 -1.07 -3.82
CA ASN A 348 24.10 0.35 -3.69
C ASN A 348 23.04 1.20 -2.94
N ILE A 349 22.30 0.57 -2.03
CA ILE A 349 21.30 1.18 -1.14
C ILE A 349 21.78 0.92 0.29
N ASP A 350 21.91 1.99 1.08
CA ASP A 350 22.42 1.90 2.44
C ASP A 350 21.34 1.54 3.46
N TRP A 351 20.11 1.95 3.17
CA TRP A 351 18.94 1.74 4.02
C TRP A 351 17.72 1.35 3.19
N THR A 352 16.83 0.55 3.78
CA THR A 352 15.51 0.30 3.19
C THR A 352 14.42 0.56 4.22
N PHE A 353 13.52 1.48 3.91
CA PHE A 353 12.35 1.74 4.72
C PHE A 353 11.26 0.72 4.43
N GLY A 354 10.94 -0.08 5.45
CA GLY A 354 9.84 -1.02 5.41
C GLY A 354 8.59 -0.51 6.11
N VAL A 355 7.75 -1.43 6.55
CA VAL A 355 6.46 -1.15 7.19
C VAL A 355 6.51 -0.15 8.35
N PRO A 356 7.53 -0.13 9.24
CA PRO A 356 7.59 0.88 10.30
C PRO A 356 7.54 2.32 9.77
N PHE A 357 8.13 2.56 8.59
CA PHE A 357 8.03 3.85 7.92
C PHE A 357 6.60 4.13 7.41
N PHE A 358 6.00 3.19 6.68
CA PHE A 358 4.68 3.37 6.06
C PHE A 358 3.55 3.48 7.08
N LYS A 359 3.69 2.89 8.27
CA LYS A 359 2.76 3.06 9.39
C LYS A 359 2.76 4.48 9.95
N LYS A 360 3.87 5.18 9.82
CA LYS A 360 4.07 6.51 10.42
C LYS A 360 3.96 7.63 9.41
N TYR A 361 4.44 7.43 8.20
CA TYR A 361 4.55 8.47 7.17
C TYR A 361 3.83 8.08 5.89
N ILE A 362 3.12 9.06 5.33
CA ILE A 362 2.47 8.91 4.03
C ILE A 362 3.36 9.51 2.96
N VAL A 363 3.63 8.70 1.96
CA VAL A 363 4.38 9.09 0.76
C VAL A 363 3.56 8.86 -0.49
N VAL A 364 3.83 9.66 -1.51
CA VAL A 364 3.27 9.55 -2.85
C VAL A 364 4.37 9.11 -3.80
N PHE A 365 4.25 7.92 -4.34
CA PHE A 365 5.08 7.44 -5.42
C PHE A 365 4.52 7.98 -6.73
N ASP A 366 5.26 8.85 -7.41
CA ASP A 366 4.79 9.56 -8.61
C ASP A 366 5.78 9.33 -9.77
N MET A 367 5.43 8.40 -10.66
CA MET A 367 6.27 8.06 -11.80
C MET A 367 6.18 9.11 -12.91
N ASP A 368 5.06 9.81 -13.05
CA ASP A 368 4.93 10.89 -14.02
C ASP A 368 5.91 12.02 -13.71
N LYS A 369 6.16 12.28 -12.43
CA LYS A 369 7.17 13.24 -11.96
C LYS A 369 8.54 12.62 -11.70
N LYS A 370 8.67 11.30 -11.76
CA LYS A 370 9.87 10.55 -11.35
C LYS A 370 10.33 10.99 -9.96
N SER A 371 9.42 10.98 -9.01
CA SER A 371 9.64 11.54 -7.68
C SER A 371 8.82 10.84 -6.61
N ILE A 372 9.26 11.01 -5.36
CA ILE A 372 8.52 10.61 -4.18
C ILE A 372 8.09 11.89 -3.45
N GLY A 373 6.78 12.03 -3.27
CA GLY A 373 6.17 13.11 -2.51
C GLY A 373 6.07 12.76 -1.04
N TYR A 374 6.35 13.71 -0.17
CA TYR A 374 6.13 13.62 1.27
C TYR A 374 5.59 14.93 1.81
N TYR A 375 4.93 14.88 2.95
CA TYR A 375 4.30 16.05 3.53
C TYR A 375 5.15 16.63 4.65
N ILE A 376 5.37 17.97 4.63
CA ILE A 376 6.09 18.69 5.67
C ILE A 376 5.14 19.10 6.81
N ASP A 377 5.67 19.19 8.04
CA ASP A 377 4.98 19.63 9.26
C ASP A 377 3.80 18.78 9.69
N LYS A 378 3.95 17.46 9.65
CA LYS A 378 2.89 16.57 10.09
C LYS A 378 3.07 16.00 11.47
N LYS A 379 2.00 16.18 12.24
CA LYS A 379 1.63 15.22 13.26
C LYS A 379 1.02 13.98 12.57
N GLU A 380 1.18 12.80 13.14
CA GLU A 380 0.68 11.53 12.63
C GLU A 380 -0.73 11.62 12.04
N SER A 381 -0.91 11.08 10.82
CA SER A 381 -2.23 11.06 10.20
C SER A 381 -3.13 10.10 10.95
N ASN A 382 -4.08 10.62 11.69
CA ASN A 382 -5.05 9.79 12.37
C ASN A 382 -6.09 9.27 11.38
N TYR A 383 -6.15 7.95 11.24
CA TYR A 383 -7.16 7.24 10.45
C TYR A 383 -8.60 7.53 10.92
N GLU A 384 -8.79 7.91 12.19
CA GLU A 384 -10.08 8.39 12.73
C GLU A 384 -10.72 9.50 11.90
N LEU A 385 -9.90 10.36 11.27
CA LEU A 385 -10.41 11.41 10.40
C LEU A 385 -11.04 10.89 9.11
N TYR A 386 -10.56 9.75 8.59
CA TYR A 386 -11.18 9.10 7.43
C TYR A 386 -12.54 8.49 7.76
N ILE A 387 -12.65 7.85 8.92
CA ILE A 387 -13.94 7.33 9.42
C ILE A 387 -14.94 8.49 9.62
N ASN A 388 -14.47 9.60 10.18
CA ASN A 388 -15.32 10.79 10.35
C ASN A 388 -15.78 11.36 9.00
N TYR A 389 -14.94 11.37 7.97
CA TYR A 389 -15.33 11.78 6.62
C TYR A 389 -16.40 10.85 6.02
N LEU A 390 -16.23 9.53 6.14
CA LEU A 390 -17.23 8.56 5.70
C LEU A 390 -18.55 8.73 6.43
N ASN A 391 -18.50 9.00 7.74
CA ASN A 391 -19.68 9.27 8.56
C ASN A 391 -20.38 10.56 8.13
N ILE A 392 -19.64 11.65 7.92
CA ILE A 392 -20.19 12.92 7.40
C ILE A 392 -20.82 12.73 6.02
N ARG A 393 -20.15 12.03 5.11
CA ARG A 393 -20.69 11.70 3.78
C ARG A 393 -22.00 10.92 3.89
N ASN A 394 -22.05 9.91 4.75
CA ASN A 394 -23.25 9.11 4.99
C ASN A 394 -24.37 9.94 5.59
N ILE A 395 -24.07 10.83 6.55
CA ILE A 395 -25.02 11.78 7.12
C ILE A 395 -25.56 12.71 6.03
N CYS A 396 -24.74 13.25 5.17
CA CYS A 396 -25.17 14.09 4.05
C CYS A 396 -26.10 13.35 3.06
N ILE A 397 -25.83 12.07 2.78
CA ILE A 397 -26.70 11.23 1.96
C ILE A 397 -28.06 11.03 2.64
N ILE A 398 -28.08 10.70 3.93
CA ILE A 398 -29.32 10.52 4.70
C ILE A 398 -30.15 11.81 4.72
N LEU A 399 -29.52 12.95 4.99
CA LEU A 399 -30.18 14.26 4.99
C LEU A 399 -30.75 14.59 3.59
N SER A 400 -30.03 14.28 2.53
CA SER A 400 -30.52 14.48 1.16
C SER A 400 -31.75 13.64 0.85
N ILE A 401 -31.77 12.39 1.30
CA ILE A 401 -32.94 11.51 1.17
C ILE A 401 -34.14 12.06 1.95
N LEU A 402 -33.92 12.52 3.17
CA LEU A 402 -34.97 13.12 4.00
C LEU A 402 -35.57 14.38 3.35
N ILE A 403 -34.73 15.24 2.77
CA ILE A 403 -35.18 16.44 2.05
C ILE A 403 -36.04 16.05 0.84
N ILE A 404 -35.65 15.03 0.08
CA ILE A 404 -36.43 14.52 -1.05
C ILE A 404 -37.78 13.99 -0.57
N PHE A 405 -37.81 13.22 0.51
CA PHE A 405 -39.07 12.74 1.09
C PHE A 405 -39.96 13.88 1.55
N LEU A 406 -39.42 14.89 2.20
CA LEU A 406 -40.14 16.07 2.64
C LEU A 406 -40.75 16.84 1.44
N PHE A 407 -39.97 17.00 0.37
CA PHE A 407 -40.40 17.66 -0.85
C PHE A 407 -41.53 16.89 -1.56
N VAL A 408 -41.40 15.58 -1.65
CA VAL A 408 -42.47 14.71 -2.19
C VAL A 408 -43.74 14.78 -1.36
N PHE A 409 -43.58 14.74 -0.02
CA PHE A 409 -44.73 14.90 0.90
C PHE A 409 -45.43 16.25 0.73
N LEU A 410 -44.68 17.34 0.63
CA LEU A 410 -45.24 18.68 0.40
C LEU A 410 -45.99 18.78 -0.96
N LEU A 411 -45.46 18.13 -2.00
CA LEU A 411 -46.14 18.04 -3.30
C LEU A 411 -47.46 17.27 -3.21
N PHE A 412 -47.52 16.17 -2.49
CA PHE A 412 -48.74 15.41 -2.24
C PHE A 412 -49.75 16.21 -1.41
N TYR A 413 -49.26 16.92 -0.38
CA TYR A 413 -50.10 17.74 0.50
C TYR A 413 -50.71 18.94 -0.26
N SER A 414 -49.91 19.58 -1.13
CA SER A 414 -50.38 20.69 -1.95
C SER A 414 -51.43 20.28 -2.99
N LYS A 415 -51.35 19.04 -3.54
CA LYS A 415 -52.39 18.50 -4.45
C LYS A 415 -53.71 18.20 -3.75
N LYS A 416 -53.71 17.87 -2.45
CA LYS A 416 -54.92 17.62 -1.67
C LYS A 416 -55.70 18.90 -1.33
N LYS A 417 -55.09 20.09 -1.39
CA LYS A 417 -55.69 21.39 -1.08
C LYS A 417 -56.24 22.15 -2.31
N LYS A 418 -56.64 21.47 -3.40
CA LYS A 418 -57.40 22.16 -4.43
C LYS A 418 -58.79 22.47 -3.87
N PRO A 419 -59.17 23.76 -3.74
CA PRO A 419 -60.50 24.13 -3.24
C PRO A 419 -61.53 23.67 -4.27
N ASN A 420 -62.61 23.04 -3.78
CA ASN A 420 -63.82 22.81 -4.55
C ASN A 420 -64.29 24.16 -5.11
N LYS A 421 -64.28 24.33 -6.43
CA LYS A 421 -64.95 25.43 -7.09
C LYS A 421 -66.45 25.24 -6.81
N ILE A 422 -66.97 26.07 -5.92
CA ILE A 422 -68.44 26.24 -5.76
C ILE A 422 -68.93 26.86 -7.07
N ASN A 423 -69.65 26.09 -7.86
CA ASN A 423 -70.41 26.59 -9.01
C ASN A 423 -71.66 27.29 -8.44
N ASN A 424 -71.62 28.61 -8.30
CA ASN A 424 -72.81 29.43 -8.15
C ASN A 424 -73.38 29.72 -9.56
N TYR A 425 -74.31 28.89 -10.01
CA TYR A 425 -75.24 29.28 -11.05
C TYR A 425 -76.33 30.11 -10.42
N SER A 426 -76.29 31.43 -10.57
CA SER A 426 -77.43 32.31 -10.35
C SER A 426 -78.30 32.28 -11.61
N GLN A 427 -79.45 31.69 -11.48
CA GLN A 427 -80.56 31.91 -12.41
C GLN A 427 -80.95 33.39 -12.37
N ILE A 428 -80.95 34.02 -13.53
CA ILE A 428 -81.71 35.25 -13.82
C ILE A 428 -82.88 34.83 -14.71
N GLN A 429 -84.06 34.79 -14.12
CA GLN A 429 -85.31 34.82 -14.87
C GLN A 429 -85.74 36.30 -15.14
N GLY A 430 -86.17 36.55 -16.32
CA GLY A 430 -87.33 37.10 -16.77
C GLY A 430 -87.56 38.61 -16.88
N THR A 431 -87.87 39.02 -17.82
CA THR A 431 -89.02 39.64 -18.55
C THR A 431 -88.53 40.42 -19.73
#